data_c00893a784d4a858d996b19c81a3c6e8
#
_entry.id   c00893a784d4a858d996b19c81a3c6e8
#
_cell.length_a   1.000
_cell.length_b   1.000
_cell.length_c   1.000
_cell.angle_alpha   90.00
_cell.angle_beta   90.00
_cell.angle_gamma   90.00
#
_symmetry.space_group_name_H-M   'P 1'
#
loop_
_entity.id
_entity.type
_entity.pdbx_description
1 polymer ?
#
loop_
_entity_poly.entity_id
_entity_poly.type
_entity_poly.pdbx_seq_one_letter_code
_entity_poly.pdbx_strand_id
1 'polypeptide(L)'
;MEVRKVNGFFIIFVIGYIGLSVVCASIMGYAQNAGIAVPDWIQYVMSEGIILLIAIMYMIVQKIDPIREIPYKRIGIVDVILSLVAGYCLIPAVLLISNLSMLFSTNYLEEGTTTLLTYPFVMQVIFLAVIPPLVEELIFRGIFFGSYRKAGMTGAALMSGLLFGCFHLNINQALYAFVMGIVFAYMVEATGSLWSSVIAHFAVNTYSIGIVQLLKMAGMYTADGQVSGVAESEAELAASTGTFTTVIQMIILAVVAAAFMMLAIVCIKTMAKRHGNLEKIRFSGIRLSHIKNYFTAPVVVGIVICVMYMITLELAGTL
;
A
#
# COMPACT_ATOMS: atom_id res chain seq x y z
N MET A 1 -11.17 6.21 -19.75
CA MET A 1 -12.10 5.72 -18.69
C MET A 1 -12.86 6.91 -18.10
N GLU A 2 -14.12 6.74 -17.73
CA GLU A 2 -14.98 7.78 -17.17
C GLU A 2 -15.00 7.71 -15.64
N VAL A 3 -14.94 8.88 -14.99
CA VAL A 3 -14.92 8.97 -13.50
C VAL A 3 -16.10 8.26 -12.85
N ARG A 4 -17.32 8.40 -13.40
CA ARG A 4 -18.52 7.74 -12.85
C ARG A 4 -18.44 6.21 -12.88
N LYS A 5 -17.88 5.65 -13.96
CA LYS A 5 -17.74 4.19 -14.10
C LYS A 5 -16.73 3.62 -13.10
N VAL A 6 -15.61 4.33 -12.91
CA VAL A 6 -14.58 3.90 -11.95
C VAL A 6 -15.04 4.04 -10.50
N ASN A 7 -15.90 5.03 -10.20
CA ASN A 7 -16.54 5.15 -8.89
C ASN A 7 -17.49 3.96 -8.62
N GLY A 8 -18.27 3.54 -9.64
CA GLY A 8 -19.09 2.32 -9.56
C GLY A 8 -18.25 1.05 -9.44
N PHE A 9 -17.07 1.03 -10.06
CA PHE A 9 -16.15 -0.08 -9.93
C PHE A 9 -15.64 -0.24 -8.49
N PHE A 10 -15.33 0.85 -7.78
CA PHE A 10 -14.78 0.77 -6.44
C PHE A 10 -15.68 0.01 -5.45
N ILE A 11 -16.99 0.27 -5.44
CA ILE A 11 -17.92 -0.46 -4.57
C ILE A 11 -17.99 -1.95 -4.93
N ILE A 12 -18.03 -2.28 -6.24
CA ILE A 12 -18.00 -3.67 -6.71
C ILE A 12 -16.70 -4.35 -6.32
N PHE A 13 -15.59 -3.64 -6.43
CA PHE A 13 -14.26 -4.11 -6.08
C PHE A 13 -14.16 -4.45 -4.59
N VAL A 14 -14.61 -3.56 -3.70
CA VAL A 14 -14.61 -3.77 -2.25
C VAL A 14 -15.53 -4.94 -1.85
N ILE A 15 -16.79 -4.93 -2.30
CA ILE A 15 -17.75 -5.99 -1.96
C ILE A 15 -17.30 -7.33 -2.53
N GLY A 16 -16.82 -7.33 -3.78
CA GLY A 16 -16.31 -8.53 -4.44
C GLY A 16 -15.11 -9.11 -3.73
N TYR A 17 -14.15 -8.26 -3.32
CA TYR A 17 -12.98 -8.69 -2.56
C TYR A 17 -13.38 -9.30 -1.22
N ILE A 18 -14.17 -8.60 -0.40
CA ILE A 18 -14.62 -9.11 0.90
C ILE A 18 -15.40 -10.42 0.73
N GLY A 19 -16.37 -10.46 -0.19
CA GLY A 19 -17.19 -11.63 -0.41
C GLY A 19 -16.40 -12.86 -0.87
N LEU A 20 -15.52 -12.69 -1.85
CA LEU A 20 -14.66 -13.79 -2.33
C LEU A 20 -13.64 -14.21 -1.28
N SER A 21 -13.08 -13.28 -0.50
CA SER A 21 -12.17 -13.61 0.60
C SER A 21 -12.83 -14.46 1.67
N VAL A 22 -14.10 -14.15 2.04
CA VAL A 22 -14.87 -14.97 2.98
C VAL A 22 -15.13 -16.38 2.42
N VAL A 23 -15.50 -16.50 1.14
CA VAL A 23 -15.68 -17.80 0.49
C VAL A 23 -14.37 -18.60 0.50
N CYS A 24 -13.27 -17.99 0.13
CA CYS A 24 -11.95 -18.63 0.12
C CYS A 24 -11.53 -19.07 1.53
N ALA A 25 -11.69 -18.22 2.54
CA ALA A 25 -11.40 -18.54 3.93
C ALA A 25 -12.26 -19.73 4.43
N SER A 26 -13.55 -19.76 4.05
CA SER A 26 -14.45 -20.86 4.39
C SER A 26 -14.03 -22.19 3.76
N ILE A 27 -13.61 -22.17 2.49
CA ILE A 27 -13.09 -23.34 1.79
C ILE A 27 -11.79 -23.84 2.44
N MET A 28 -10.88 -22.93 2.78
CA MET A 28 -9.62 -23.28 3.44
C MET A 28 -9.86 -23.87 4.83
N GLY A 29 -10.75 -23.27 5.62
CA GLY A 29 -11.14 -23.79 6.93
C GLY A 29 -11.79 -25.17 6.84
N TYR A 30 -12.65 -25.42 5.84
CA TYR A 30 -13.22 -26.74 5.60
C TYR A 30 -12.13 -27.77 5.24
N ALA A 31 -11.18 -27.41 4.38
CA ALA A 31 -10.08 -28.28 3.98
C ALA A 31 -9.20 -28.66 5.20
N GLN A 32 -8.85 -27.68 6.04
CA GLN A 32 -8.08 -27.91 7.27
C GLN A 32 -8.83 -28.84 8.24
N ASN A 33 -10.14 -28.63 8.43
CA ASN A 33 -10.97 -29.51 9.27
C ASN A 33 -11.07 -30.94 8.70
N ALA A 34 -10.96 -31.09 7.37
CA ALA A 34 -10.88 -32.40 6.71
C ALA A 34 -9.48 -33.04 6.77
N GLY A 35 -8.53 -32.45 7.48
CA GLY A 35 -7.15 -32.95 7.62
C GLY A 35 -6.26 -32.65 6.41
N ILE A 36 -6.68 -31.77 5.49
CA ILE A 36 -5.89 -31.34 4.34
C ILE A 36 -4.99 -30.21 4.77
N ALA A 37 -3.67 -30.39 4.71
CA ALA A 37 -2.70 -29.34 4.99
C ALA A 37 -2.77 -28.25 3.89
N VAL A 38 -3.22 -27.05 4.24
CA VAL A 38 -3.23 -25.89 3.35
C VAL A 38 -2.04 -25.00 3.71
N PRO A 39 -1.03 -24.84 2.83
CA PRO A 39 0.09 -23.95 3.09
C PRO A 39 -0.34 -22.49 3.22
N ASP A 40 0.21 -21.76 4.18
CA ASP A 40 -0.18 -20.37 4.49
C ASP A 40 0.05 -19.41 3.31
N TRP A 41 1.05 -19.64 2.47
CA TRP A 41 1.30 -18.80 1.30
C TRP A 41 0.13 -18.75 0.31
N ILE A 42 -0.76 -19.75 0.33
CA ILE A 42 -1.94 -19.80 -0.56
C ILE A 42 -2.85 -18.61 -0.29
N GLN A 43 -3.04 -18.18 0.95
CA GLN A 43 -3.89 -17.03 1.26
C GLN A 43 -3.39 -15.73 0.62
N TYR A 44 -2.07 -15.54 0.51
CA TYR A 44 -1.49 -14.36 -0.15
C TYR A 44 -1.70 -14.37 -1.65
N VAL A 45 -1.49 -15.53 -2.29
CA VAL A 45 -1.77 -15.70 -3.72
C VAL A 45 -3.26 -15.52 -4.01
N MET A 46 -4.13 -16.02 -3.15
CA MET A 46 -5.57 -15.88 -3.30
C MET A 46 -6.01 -14.43 -3.12
N SER A 47 -5.49 -13.71 -2.12
CA SER A 47 -5.78 -12.29 -1.91
C SER A 47 -5.46 -11.48 -3.16
N GLU A 48 -4.22 -11.55 -3.65
CA GLU A 48 -3.79 -10.84 -4.85
C GLU A 48 -4.51 -11.34 -6.11
N GLY A 49 -4.78 -12.64 -6.20
CA GLY A 49 -5.53 -13.25 -7.30
C GLY A 49 -6.97 -12.75 -7.37
N ILE A 50 -7.67 -12.59 -6.24
CA ILE A 50 -9.02 -12.07 -6.17
C ILE A 50 -9.08 -10.64 -6.70
N ILE A 51 -8.20 -9.75 -6.23
CA ILE A 51 -8.21 -8.36 -6.66
C ILE A 51 -7.85 -8.22 -8.14
N LEU A 52 -6.89 -9.02 -8.63
CA LEU A 52 -6.53 -9.06 -10.05
C LEU A 52 -7.69 -9.58 -10.90
N LEU A 53 -8.36 -10.64 -10.47
CA LEU A 53 -9.52 -11.20 -11.17
C LEU A 53 -10.64 -10.16 -11.32
N ILE A 54 -11.00 -9.46 -10.25
CA ILE A 54 -12.04 -8.43 -10.28
C ILE A 54 -11.63 -7.28 -11.22
N ALA A 55 -10.35 -6.88 -11.19
CA ALA A 55 -9.85 -5.85 -12.08
C ALA A 55 -9.86 -6.27 -13.56
N ILE A 56 -9.49 -7.51 -13.86
CA ILE A 56 -9.54 -8.07 -15.23
C ILE A 56 -11.00 -8.12 -15.71
N MET A 57 -11.93 -8.62 -14.88
CA MET A 57 -13.35 -8.64 -15.22
C MET A 57 -13.89 -7.23 -15.51
N TYR A 58 -13.52 -6.24 -14.70
CA TYR A 58 -13.87 -4.85 -14.95
C TYR A 58 -13.33 -4.35 -16.30
N MET A 59 -12.05 -4.61 -16.58
CA MET A 59 -11.44 -4.19 -17.86
C MET A 59 -12.14 -4.84 -19.06
N ILE A 60 -12.48 -6.12 -18.97
CA ILE A 60 -13.22 -6.84 -20.03
C ILE A 60 -14.61 -6.22 -20.25
N VAL A 61 -15.39 -6.03 -19.18
CA VAL A 61 -16.74 -5.46 -19.26
C VAL A 61 -16.74 -4.04 -19.80
N GLN A 62 -15.75 -3.21 -19.40
CA GLN A 62 -15.63 -1.83 -19.87
C GLN A 62 -14.88 -1.72 -21.21
N LYS A 63 -14.44 -2.84 -21.79
CA LYS A 63 -13.64 -2.90 -23.04
C LYS A 63 -12.38 -2.02 -22.96
N ILE A 64 -11.73 -2.01 -21.80
CA ILE A 64 -10.48 -1.31 -21.57
C ILE A 64 -9.35 -2.14 -22.16
N ASP A 65 -8.58 -1.53 -23.08
CA ASP A 65 -7.34 -2.12 -23.59
C ASP A 65 -6.19 -1.79 -22.61
N PRO A 66 -5.71 -2.77 -21.81
CA PRO A 66 -4.69 -2.49 -20.82
C PRO A 66 -3.36 -2.03 -21.43
N ILE A 67 -3.06 -2.43 -22.67
CA ILE A 67 -1.81 -2.05 -23.35
C ILE A 67 -1.85 -0.59 -23.79
N ARG A 68 -3.02 -0.08 -24.17
CA ARG A 68 -3.19 1.29 -24.69
C ARG A 68 -3.55 2.30 -23.61
N GLU A 69 -4.35 1.89 -22.63
CA GLU A 69 -4.90 2.82 -21.61
C GLU A 69 -4.05 2.89 -20.35
N ILE A 70 -3.31 1.84 -20.01
CA ILE A 70 -2.42 1.81 -18.85
C ILE A 70 -1.00 2.19 -19.28
N PRO A 71 -0.33 3.10 -18.57
CA PRO A 71 0.94 3.65 -19.04
C PRO A 71 2.13 2.70 -18.70
N TYR A 72 2.27 1.59 -19.44
CA TYR A 72 3.41 0.66 -19.33
C TYR A 72 4.63 1.10 -20.15
N LYS A 73 4.91 2.40 -20.20
CA LYS A 73 6.08 2.90 -20.93
C LYS A 73 7.37 2.46 -20.24
N ARG A 74 8.36 2.06 -21.03
CA ARG A 74 9.70 1.75 -20.51
C ARG A 74 10.32 3.01 -19.90
N ILE A 75 10.99 2.85 -18.77
CA ILE A 75 11.78 3.88 -18.09
C ILE A 75 13.26 3.54 -18.16
N GLY A 76 14.11 4.57 -18.16
CA GLY A 76 15.56 4.41 -18.18
C GLY A 76 16.10 4.00 -16.81
N ILE A 77 17.34 3.51 -16.79
CA ILE A 77 18.03 3.06 -15.55
C ILE A 77 18.09 4.15 -14.50
N VAL A 78 18.25 5.43 -14.89
CA VAL A 78 18.23 6.55 -13.95
C VAL A 78 16.88 6.69 -13.25
N ASP A 79 15.77 6.49 -13.99
CA ASP A 79 14.43 6.56 -13.43
C ASP A 79 14.15 5.35 -12.51
N VAL A 80 14.71 4.17 -12.82
CA VAL A 80 14.69 2.99 -11.95
C VAL A 80 15.38 3.31 -10.62
N ILE A 81 16.60 3.85 -10.67
CA ILE A 81 17.36 4.22 -9.46
C ILE A 81 16.63 5.30 -8.66
N LEU A 82 16.13 6.35 -9.32
CA LEU A 82 15.37 7.41 -8.65
C LEU A 82 14.07 6.89 -8.02
N SER A 83 13.42 5.89 -8.64
CA SER A 83 12.22 5.25 -8.10
C SER A 83 12.54 4.41 -6.87
N LEU A 84 13.61 3.62 -6.89
CA LEU A 84 14.09 2.88 -5.72
C LEU A 84 14.44 3.82 -4.56
N VAL A 85 15.23 4.87 -4.84
CA VAL A 85 15.62 5.87 -3.83
C VAL A 85 14.36 6.55 -3.26
N ALA A 86 13.43 6.98 -4.11
CA ALA A 86 12.19 7.60 -3.64
C ALA A 86 11.36 6.64 -2.78
N GLY A 87 11.27 5.36 -3.15
CA GLY A 87 10.58 4.33 -2.35
C GLY A 87 11.19 4.18 -0.96
N TYR A 88 12.51 3.98 -0.87
CA TYR A 88 13.18 3.89 0.43
C TYR A 88 13.10 5.20 1.24
N CYS A 89 13.07 6.35 0.58
CA CYS A 89 12.85 7.64 1.25
C CYS A 89 11.46 7.79 1.87
N LEU A 90 10.47 6.98 1.49
CA LEU A 90 9.16 6.98 2.14
C LEU A 90 9.16 6.24 3.49
N ILE A 91 10.12 5.35 3.74
CA ILE A 91 10.12 4.49 4.93
C ILE A 91 10.01 5.28 6.24
N PRO A 92 10.79 6.35 6.50
CA PRO A 92 10.64 7.09 7.75
C PRO A 92 9.24 7.71 7.93
N ALA A 93 8.59 8.13 6.84
CA ALA A 93 7.21 8.64 6.90
C ALA A 93 6.20 7.51 7.16
N VAL A 94 6.37 6.35 6.55
CA VAL A 94 5.58 5.14 6.80
C VAL A 94 5.68 4.75 8.28
N LEU A 95 6.91 4.65 8.82
CA LEU A 95 7.15 4.32 10.22
C LEU A 95 6.54 5.36 11.17
N LEU A 96 6.69 6.65 10.87
CA LEU A 96 6.08 7.71 11.68
C LEU A 96 4.56 7.60 11.73
N ILE A 97 3.91 7.45 10.56
CA ILE A 97 2.46 7.34 10.46
C ILE A 97 1.98 6.05 11.14
N SER A 98 2.66 4.94 10.94
CA SER A 98 2.35 3.66 11.59
C SER A 98 2.42 3.80 13.11
N ASN A 99 3.52 4.32 13.67
CA ASN A 99 3.66 4.52 15.12
C ASN A 99 2.60 5.47 15.69
N LEU A 100 2.26 6.55 14.98
CA LEU A 100 1.19 7.46 15.41
C LEU A 100 -0.19 6.78 15.39
N SER A 101 -0.46 5.97 14.37
CA SER A 101 -1.75 5.28 14.27
C SER A 101 -1.89 4.17 15.31
N MET A 102 -0.81 3.52 15.73
CA MET A 102 -0.83 2.53 16.82
C MET A 102 -1.24 3.10 18.18
N LEU A 103 -1.32 4.43 18.33
CA LEU A 103 -1.92 5.04 19.52
C LEU A 103 -3.43 4.77 19.64
N PHE A 104 -4.09 4.38 18.55
CA PHE A 104 -5.54 4.16 18.50
C PHE A 104 -5.95 3.00 17.57
N SER A 105 -5.01 2.21 17.06
CA SER A 105 -5.28 1.07 16.18
C SER A 105 -4.23 -0.02 16.35
N THR A 106 -4.57 -1.23 15.92
CA THR A 106 -3.69 -2.41 15.97
C THR A 106 -2.96 -2.61 14.65
N ASN A 107 -1.71 -3.08 14.70
CA ASN A 107 -0.93 -3.42 13.50
C ASN A 107 -1.16 -4.89 13.09
N TYR A 108 -2.34 -5.18 12.53
CA TYR A 108 -2.68 -6.54 12.06
C TYR A 108 -1.80 -7.05 10.90
N LEU A 109 -1.12 -6.17 10.17
CA LEU A 109 -0.22 -6.58 9.10
C LEU A 109 1.00 -7.34 9.66
N GLU A 110 1.51 -6.92 10.80
CA GLU A 110 2.66 -7.56 11.43
C GLU A 110 2.33 -9.00 11.83
N GLU A 111 1.19 -9.22 12.46
CA GLU A 111 0.71 -10.57 12.79
C GLU A 111 0.52 -11.45 11.55
N GLY A 112 -0.10 -10.90 10.49
CA GLY A 112 -0.38 -11.62 9.25
C GLY A 112 0.87 -12.00 8.46
N THR A 113 1.95 -11.22 8.53
CA THR A 113 3.15 -11.45 7.70
C THR A 113 4.22 -12.29 8.38
N THR A 114 4.18 -12.49 9.70
CA THR A 114 5.18 -13.24 10.47
C THR A 114 5.42 -14.63 9.89
N THR A 115 4.39 -15.37 9.53
CA THR A 115 4.51 -16.71 8.94
C THR A 115 5.26 -16.68 7.61
N LEU A 116 4.97 -15.71 6.71
CA LEU A 116 5.70 -15.60 5.44
C LEU A 116 7.18 -15.25 5.64
N LEU A 117 7.52 -14.53 6.68
CA LEU A 117 8.90 -14.20 6.99
C LEU A 117 9.73 -15.41 7.46
N THR A 118 9.09 -16.55 7.76
CA THR A 118 9.78 -17.83 8.03
C THR A 118 10.10 -18.61 6.75
N TYR A 119 9.43 -18.33 5.62
CA TYR A 119 9.65 -19.00 4.34
C TYR A 119 11.02 -18.64 3.71
N PRO A 120 11.48 -19.41 2.69
CA PRO A 120 12.69 -19.05 1.95
C PRO A 120 12.66 -17.64 1.39
N PHE A 121 13.79 -16.94 1.41
CA PHE A 121 13.93 -15.53 1.01
C PHE A 121 13.28 -15.22 -0.35
N VAL A 122 13.43 -16.11 -1.33
CA VAL A 122 12.85 -15.92 -2.67
C VAL A 122 11.31 -15.86 -2.61
N MET A 123 10.67 -16.69 -1.77
CA MET A 123 9.23 -16.67 -1.58
C MET A 123 8.77 -15.38 -0.91
N GLN A 124 9.52 -14.92 0.11
CA GLN A 124 9.23 -13.62 0.76
C GLN A 124 9.25 -12.48 -0.26
N VAL A 125 10.30 -12.41 -1.10
CA VAL A 125 10.42 -11.38 -2.13
C VAL A 125 9.27 -11.46 -3.13
N ILE A 126 8.93 -12.65 -3.62
CA ILE A 126 7.85 -12.83 -4.61
C ILE A 126 6.50 -12.41 -4.03
N PHE A 127 6.11 -12.96 -2.86
CA PHE A 127 4.76 -12.79 -2.33
C PHE A 127 4.55 -11.45 -1.62
N LEU A 128 5.58 -10.88 -0.98
CA LEU A 128 5.44 -9.61 -0.25
C LEU A 128 5.90 -8.40 -1.06
N ALA A 129 6.89 -8.54 -1.95
CA ALA A 129 7.51 -7.37 -2.58
C ALA A 129 7.32 -7.29 -4.10
N VAL A 130 7.01 -8.37 -4.80
CA VAL A 130 6.86 -8.35 -6.27
C VAL A 130 5.39 -8.39 -6.68
N ILE A 131 4.64 -9.38 -6.21
CA ILE A 131 3.24 -9.57 -6.64
C ILE A 131 2.35 -8.40 -6.21
N PRO A 132 2.32 -7.96 -4.92
CA PRO A 132 1.43 -6.88 -4.50
C PRO A 132 1.67 -5.57 -5.28
N PRO A 133 2.91 -5.03 -5.42
CA PRO A 133 3.13 -3.84 -6.21
C PRO A 133 2.66 -3.94 -7.66
N LEU A 134 2.84 -5.10 -8.31
CA LEU A 134 2.40 -5.29 -9.70
C LEU A 134 0.87 -5.22 -9.82
N VAL A 135 0.16 -5.88 -8.92
CA VAL A 135 -1.31 -5.97 -8.95
C VAL A 135 -1.93 -4.66 -8.47
N GLU A 136 -1.47 -4.14 -7.34
CA GLU A 136 -2.06 -2.95 -6.74
C GLU A 136 -1.79 -1.68 -7.57
N GLU A 137 -0.58 -1.50 -8.10
CA GLU A 137 -0.30 -0.32 -8.93
C GLU A 137 -1.08 -0.37 -10.25
N LEU A 138 -1.27 -1.56 -10.85
CA LEU A 138 -2.16 -1.72 -12.00
C LEU A 138 -3.57 -1.18 -11.70
N ILE A 139 -4.10 -1.49 -10.54
CA ILE A 139 -5.46 -1.13 -10.16
C ILE A 139 -5.53 0.34 -9.75
N PHE A 140 -4.72 0.75 -8.77
CA PHE A 140 -4.85 2.07 -8.17
C PHE A 140 -4.24 3.18 -9.03
N ARG A 141 -3.14 2.92 -9.75
CA ARG A 141 -2.50 3.92 -10.65
C ARG A 141 -2.88 3.73 -12.10
N GLY A 142 -3.05 2.47 -12.53
CA GLY A 142 -3.52 2.19 -13.88
C GLY A 142 -5.00 2.56 -14.06
N ILE A 143 -5.90 1.98 -13.28
CA ILE A 143 -7.35 2.14 -13.46
C ILE A 143 -7.88 3.40 -12.73
N PHE A 144 -7.74 3.49 -11.40
CA PHE A 144 -8.34 4.59 -10.61
C PHE A 144 -7.69 5.93 -10.92
N PHE A 145 -6.39 6.10 -10.68
CA PHE A 145 -5.69 7.34 -10.97
C PHE A 145 -5.79 7.72 -12.45
N GLY A 146 -5.58 6.76 -13.37
CA GLY A 146 -5.71 6.97 -14.81
C GLY A 146 -7.07 7.53 -15.22
N SER A 147 -8.14 7.17 -14.52
CA SER A 147 -9.50 7.70 -14.74
C SER A 147 -9.68 9.10 -14.14
N TYR A 148 -9.21 9.30 -12.90
CA TYR A 148 -9.39 10.57 -12.17
C TYR A 148 -8.51 11.71 -12.71
N ARG A 149 -7.31 11.40 -13.25
CA ARG A 149 -6.35 12.44 -13.69
C ARG A 149 -6.90 13.41 -14.72
N LYS A 150 -7.92 13.01 -15.50
CA LYS A 150 -8.61 13.87 -16.46
C LYS A 150 -9.36 15.03 -15.79
N ALA A 151 -9.72 14.89 -14.53
CA ALA A 151 -10.40 15.94 -13.76
C ALA A 151 -9.43 16.83 -12.96
N GLY A 152 -8.13 16.53 -12.98
CA GLY A 152 -7.06 17.31 -12.33
C GLY A 152 -6.10 16.44 -11.55
N MET A 153 -4.80 16.74 -11.63
CA MET A 153 -3.73 15.91 -11.07
C MET A 153 -3.83 15.75 -9.54
N THR A 154 -3.93 16.87 -8.81
CA THR A 154 -3.94 16.85 -7.33
C THR A 154 -5.14 16.07 -6.80
N GLY A 155 -6.35 16.33 -7.33
CA GLY A 155 -7.55 15.61 -6.92
C GLY A 155 -7.48 14.11 -7.26
N ALA A 156 -6.91 13.77 -8.41
CA ALA A 156 -6.72 12.38 -8.81
C ALA A 156 -5.73 11.64 -7.89
N ALA A 157 -4.62 12.28 -7.52
CA ALA A 157 -3.64 11.70 -6.61
C ALA A 157 -4.24 11.46 -5.22
N LEU A 158 -5.01 12.43 -4.70
CA LEU A 158 -5.69 12.30 -3.41
C LEU A 158 -6.75 11.19 -3.44
N MET A 159 -7.56 11.11 -4.51
CA MET A 159 -8.57 10.05 -4.63
C MET A 159 -7.93 8.67 -4.77
N SER A 160 -6.92 8.53 -5.63
CA SER A 160 -6.20 7.25 -5.78
C SER A 160 -5.55 6.82 -4.47
N GLY A 161 -4.93 7.74 -3.75
CA GLY A 161 -4.37 7.48 -2.42
C GLY A 161 -5.45 7.08 -1.40
N LEU A 162 -6.57 7.81 -1.35
CA LEU A 162 -7.68 7.52 -0.45
C LEU A 162 -8.26 6.12 -0.68
N LEU A 163 -8.53 5.76 -1.94
CA LEU A 163 -9.07 4.45 -2.27
C LEU A 163 -8.05 3.34 -1.99
N PHE A 164 -6.76 3.60 -2.24
CA PHE A 164 -5.68 2.68 -1.92
C PHE A 164 -5.58 2.45 -0.41
N GLY A 165 -5.58 3.51 0.39
CA GLY A 165 -5.59 3.39 1.85
C GLY A 165 -6.82 2.66 2.38
N CYS A 166 -8.03 3.06 1.95
CA CYS A 166 -9.28 2.41 2.39
C CYS A 166 -9.33 0.92 2.04
N PHE A 167 -8.76 0.53 0.90
CA PHE A 167 -8.78 -0.87 0.44
C PHE A 167 -7.93 -1.82 1.30
N HIS A 168 -6.96 -1.32 2.05
CA HIS A 168 -6.18 -2.14 2.96
C HIS A 168 -6.98 -2.71 4.15
N LEU A 169 -8.18 -2.18 4.42
CA LEU A 169 -9.11 -2.67 5.45
C LEU A 169 -8.50 -2.77 6.87
N ASN A 170 -7.44 -2.03 7.12
CA ASN A 170 -6.71 -1.94 8.39
C ASN A 170 -6.38 -0.47 8.64
N ILE A 171 -6.71 0.09 9.81
CA ILE A 171 -6.55 1.53 10.11
C ILE A 171 -5.08 1.93 10.06
N ASN A 172 -4.19 1.16 10.68
CA ASN A 172 -2.76 1.43 10.69
C ASN A 172 -2.22 1.53 9.25
N GLN A 173 -2.53 0.53 8.44
CA GLN A 173 -2.06 0.45 7.06
C GLN A 173 -2.71 1.50 6.16
N ALA A 174 -3.99 1.79 6.33
CA ALA A 174 -4.74 2.74 5.53
C ALA A 174 -4.11 4.14 5.53
N LEU A 175 -3.61 4.59 6.68
CA LEU A 175 -3.07 5.93 6.84
C LEU A 175 -1.76 6.12 6.08
N TYR A 176 -0.79 5.20 6.22
CA TYR A 176 0.46 5.32 5.47
C TYR A 176 0.31 4.97 3.99
N ALA A 177 -0.55 4.00 3.64
CA ALA A 177 -0.86 3.66 2.26
C ALA A 177 -1.53 4.84 1.52
N PHE A 178 -2.37 5.63 2.19
CA PHE A 178 -2.91 6.86 1.63
C PHE A 178 -1.79 7.83 1.19
N VAL A 179 -0.81 8.08 2.06
CA VAL A 179 0.32 8.97 1.76
C VAL A 179 1.18 8.39 0.65
N MET A 180 1.53 7.11 0.71
CA MET A 180 2.25 6.41 -0.35
C MET A 180 1.50 6.51 -1.68
N GLY A 181 0.19 6.32 -1.62
CA GLY A 181 -0.69 6.39 -2.78
C GLY A 181 -0.64 7.71 -3.53
N ILE A 182 -0.57 8.81 -2.80
CA ILE A 182 -0.37 10.15 -3.38
C ILE A 182 0.99 10.23 -4.06
N VAL A 183 2.06 9.84 -3.38
CA VAL A 183 3.42 9.91 -3.90
C VAL A 183 3.56 9.07 -5.17
N PHE A 184 3.06 7.85 -5.19
CA PHE A 184 3.09 6.96 -6.34
C PHE A 184 2.32 7.52 -7.54
N ALA A 185 1.18 8.18 -7.32
CA ALA A 185 0.45 8.87 -8.38
C ALA A 185 1.29 10.00 -9.02
N TYR A 186 2.01 10.77 -8.19
CA TYR A 186 2.94 11.79 -8.69
C TYR A 186 4.12 11.19 -9.46
N MET A 187 4.62 10.02 -9.07
CA MET A 187 5.70 9.32 -9.80
C MET A 187 5.24 8.85 -11.18
N VAL A 188 4.03 8.28 -11.26
CA VAL A 188 3.43 7.90 -12.56
C VAL A 188 3.24 9.12 -13.45
N GLU A 189 2.76 10.24 -12.93
CA GLU A 189 2.61 11.46 -13.71
C GLU A 189 3.96 12.06 -14.14
N ALA A 190 4.97 11.99 -13.26
CA ALA A 190 6.32 12.49 -13.52
C ALA A 190 7.00 11.76 -14.68
N THR A 191 6.88 10.43 -14.72
CA THR A 191 7.55 9.60 -15.74
C THR A 191 6.65 9.26 -16.94
N GLY A 192 5.33 9.35 -16.76
CA GLY A 192 4.35 8.81 -17.69
C GLY A 192 4.36 7.29 -17.74
N SER A 193 4.85 6.60 -16.68
CA SER A 193 5.00 5.15 -16.61
C SER A 193 4.61 4.59 -15.25
N LEU A 194 3.85 3.50 -15.27
CA LEU A 194 3.46 2.74 -14.08
C LEU A 194 4.68 2.11 -13.38
N TRP A 195 5.73 1.78 -14.15
CA TRP A 195 6.93 1.15 -13.59
C TRP A 195 7.62 1.97 -12.51
N SER A 196 7.51 3.30 -12.55
CA SER A 196 8.11 4.14 -11.51
C SER A 196 7.46 3.94 -10.14
N SER A 197 6.14 3.79 -10.08
CA SER A 197 5.43 3.51 -8.83
C SER A 197 5.58 2.05 -8.41
N VAL A 198 5.53 1.10 -9.34
CA VAL A 198 5.77 -0.33 -9.05
C VAL A 198 7.14 -0.53 -8.39
N ILE A 199 8.20 0.11 -8.93
CA ILE A 199 9.56 -0.01 -8.40
C ILE A 199 9.68 0.67 -7.02
N ALA A 200 9.05 1.82 -6.82
CA ALA A 200 9.06 2.49 -5.52
C ALA A 200 8.26 1.69 -4.47
N HIS A 201 7.14 1.12 -4.86
CA HIS A 201 6.34 0.25 -3.99
C HIS A 201 7.10 -1.04 -3.63
N PHE A 202 7.74 -1.67 -4.62
CA PHE A 202 8.67 -2.79 -4.37
C PHE A 202 9.74 -2.42 -3.33
N ALA A 203 10.37 -1.23 -3.46
CA ALA A 203 11.38 -0.78 -2.51
C ALA A 203 10.82 -0.65 -1.07
N VAL A 204 9.61 -0.11 -0.91
CA VAL A 204 8.95 -0.04 0.40
C VAL A 204 8.70 -1.44 0.96
N ASN A 205 8.15 -2.35 0.17
CA ASN A 205 7.81 -3.69 0.64
C ASN A 205 9.06 -4.55 0.96
N THR A 206 10.20 -4.30 0.29
CA THR A 206 11.46 -4.99 0.61
C THR A 206 12.09 -4.55 1.92
N TYR A 207 11.68 -3.43 2.51
CA TYR A 207 12.24 -2.94 3.77
C TYR A 207 12.07 -3.94 4.91
N SER A 208 10.84 -4.42 5.16
CA SER A 208 10.55 -5.39 6.23
C SER A 208 11.30 -6.71 6.01
N ILE A 209 11.35 -7.19 4.77
CA ILE A 209 12.13 -8.39 4.40
C ILE A 209 13.61 -8.17 4.72
N GLY A 210 14.16 -7.01 4.35
CA GLY A 210 15.56 -6.66 4.59
C GLY A 210 15.91 -6.62 6.08
N ILE A 211 15.07 -6.01 6.91
CA ILE A 211 15.25 -5.97 8.37
C ILE A 211 15.26 -7.39 8.94
N VAL A 212 14.28 -8.22 8.58
CA VAL A 212 14.23 -9.61 9.06
C VAL A 212 15.47 -10.41 8.64
N GLN A 213 15.97 -10.24 7.42
CA GLN A 213 17.21 -10.91 6.99
C GLN A 213 18.42 -10.43 7.80
N LEU A 214 18.53 -9.14 8.09
CA LEU A 214 19.59 -8.61 8.95
C LEU A 214 19.52 -9.19 10.35
N LEU A 215 18.34 -9.27 10.95
CA LEU A 215 18.14 -9.88 12.26
C LEU A 215 18.47 -11.37 12.28
N LYS A 216 18.12 -12.12 11.22
CA LYS A 216 18.53 -13.53 11.05
C LYS A 216 20.04 -13.68 10.98
N MET A 217 20.72 -12.82 10.20
CA MET A 217 22.18 -12.83 10.08
C MET A 217 22.87 -12.48 11.40
N ALA A 218 22.26 -11.60 12.21
CA ALA A 218 22.75 -11.23 13.54
C ALA A 218 22.46 -12.29 14.63
N GLY A 219 21.75 -13.39 14.29
CA GLY A 219 21.34 -14.41 15.25
C GLY A 219 20.26 -13.94 16.24
N MET A 220 19.59 -12.84 15.90
CA MET A 220 18.54 -12.22 16.74
C MET A 220 17.13 -12.65 16.34
N TYR A 221 16.98 -13.60 15.40
CA TYR A 221 15.68 -14.08 14.91
C TYR A 221 15.57 -15.58 15.16
N THR A 222 14.56 -15.98 15.92
CA THR A 222 14.33 -17.38 16.30
C THR A 222 13.64 -18.17 15.17
N ALA A 223 13.71 -19.50 15.24
CA ALA A 223 13.12 -20.38 14.21
C ALA A 223 11.60 -20.30 14.14
N ASP A 224 10.95 -19.91 15.22
CA ASP A 224 9.51 -19.69 15.37
C ASP A 224 9.05 -18.29 14.95
N GLY A 225 9.95 -17.48 14.39
CA GLY A 225 9.60 -16.17 13.82
C GLY A 225 9.64 -15.01 14.80
N GLN A 226 10.15 -15.21 16.01
CA GLN A 226 10.27 -14.15 17.02
C GLN A 226 11.67 -13.53 17.02
N VAL A 227 11.77 -12.27 17.41
CA VAL A 227 13.06 -11.62 17.61
C VAL A 227 13.54 -11.91 19.03
N SER A 228 14.63 -12.68 19.15
CA SER A 228 15.19 -13.06 20.45
C SER A 228 15.65 -11.83 21.25
N GLY A 229 15.19 -11.70 22.48
CA GLY A 229 15.60 -10.65 23.41
C GLY A 229 14.91 -9.29 23.20
N VAL A 230 14.07 -9.11 22.17
CA VAL A 230 13.39 -7.82 21.95
C VAL A 230 12.15 -7.69 22.82
N ALA A 231 11.37 -8.76 23.00
CA ALA A 231 10.17 -8.70 23.83
C ALA A 231 10.47 -8.37 25.31
N GLU A 232 11.55 -8.91 25.88
CA GLU A 232 11.98 -8.57 27.23
C GLU A 232 12.62 -7.18 27.29
N SER A 233 13.47 -6.83 26.30
CA SER A 233 14.13 -5.52 26.25
C SER A 233 13.17 -4.39 25.86
N GLU A 234 12.16 -4.61 25.02
CA GLU A 234 11.12 -3.61 24.73
C GLU A 234 10.21 -3.37 25.92
N ALA A 235 9.82 -4.41 26.66
CA ALA A 235 9.04 -4.26 27.88
C ALA A 235 9.84 -3.56 28.99
N GLU A 236 11.12 -3.90 29.19
CA GLU A 236 12.03 -3.20 30.11
C GLU A 236 12.35 -1.77 29.64
N LEU A 237 12.58 -1.56 28.33
CA LEU A 237 12.84 -0.25 27.75
C LEU A 237 11.59 0.63 27.79
N ALA A 238 10.41 0.10 27.49
CA ALA A 238 9.15 0.80 27.62
C ALA A 238 8.82 1.15 29.07
N ALA A 239 9.15 0.27 30.01
CA ALA A 239 9.00 0.53 31.44
C ALA A 239 10.04 1.55 31.98
N SER A 240 11.25 1.58 31.40
CA SER A 240 12.35 2.47 31.79
C SER A 240 12.41 3.78 31.00
N THR A 241 11.92 3.80 29.76
CA THR A 241 11.80 5.01 28.95
C THR A 241 10.52 5.75 29.31
N GLY A 242 10.66 6.78 30.16
CA GLY A 242 9.53 7.67 30.48
C GLY A 242 8.95 8.31 29.20
N THR A 243 7.68 8.73 29.25
CA THR A 243 6.92 9.41 28.18
C THR A 243 7.75 10.47 27.44
N PHE A 244 8.67 11.13 28.13
CA PHE A 244 9.56 12.13 27.57
C PHE A 244 10.51 11.57 26.49
N THR A 245 11.09 10.40 26.69
CA THR A 245 11.99 9.75 25.71
C THR A 245 11.24 9.32 24.47
N THR A 246 10.02 8.76 24.62
CA THR A 246 9.15 8.38 23.51
C THR A 246 8.79 9.61 22.65
N VAL A 247 8.44 10.73 23.28
CA VAL A 247 8.14 11.98 22.57
C VAL A 247 9.36 12.48 21.79
N ILE A 248 10.56 12.45 22.38
CA ILE A 248 11.79 12.84 21.68
C ILE A 248 12.05 11.93 20.48
N GLN A 249 11.90 10.62 20.61
CA GLN A 249 12.07 9.66 19.50
C GLN A 249 11.10 9.96 18.35
N MET A 250 9.84 10.25 18.67
CA MET A 250 8.82 10.63 17.66
C MET A 250 9.16 11.95 16.96
N ILE A 251 9.67 12.95 17.69
CA ILE A 251 10.12 14.22 17.10
C ILE A 251 11.32 13.98 16.16
N ILE A 252 12.31 13.20 16.58
CA ILE A 252 13.46 12.84 15.73
C ILE A 252 12.97 12.12 14.46
N LEU A 253 12.10 11.13 14.61
CA LEU A 253 11.54 10.40 13.47
C LEU A 253 10.76 11.34 12.54
N ALA A 254 10.01 12.32 13.07
CA ALA A 254 9.30 13.30 12.26
C ALA A 254 10.24 14.20 11.45
N VAL A 255 11.36 14.65 12.05
CA VAL A 255 12.38 15.45 11.36
C VAL A 255 13.04 14.62 10.25
N VAL A 256 13.39 13.37 10.54
CA VAL A 256 13.97 12.43 9.57
C VAL A 256 12.97 12.18 8.43
N ALA A 257 11.70 11.89 8.76
CA ALA A 257 10.65 11.68 7.77
C ALA A 257 10.48 12.90 6.85
N ALA A 258 10.49 14.11 7.39
CA ALA A 258 10.40 15.34 6.61
C ALA A 258 11.61 15.49 5.67
N ALA A 259 12.83 15.25 6.14
CA ALA A 259 14.04 15.33 5.33
C ALA A 259 14.03 14.31 4.17
N PHE A 260 13.68 13.06 4.47
CA PHE A 260 13.60 12.00 3.46
C PHE A 260 12.44 12.21 2.47
N MET A 261 11.30 12.74 2.92
CA MET A 261 10.19 13.12 2.04
C MET A 261 10.62 14.24 1.07
N MET A 262 11.41 15.22 1.53
CA MET A 262 11.98 16.24 0.63
C MET A 262 12.90 15.60 -0.42
N LEU A 263 13.72 14.61 -0.05
CA LEU A 263 14.54 13.87 -1.01
C LEU A 263 13.70 13.09 -2.02
N ALA A 264 12.63 12.42 -1.58
CA ALA A 264 11.67 11.76 -2.48
C ALA A 264 11.05 12.77 -3.48
N ILE A 265 10.67 13.96 -3.01
CA ILE A 265 10.16 15.04 -3.89
C ILE A 265 11.22 15.48 -4.90
N VAL A 266 12.49 15.57 -4.51
CA VAL A 266 13.60 15.89 -5.43
C VAL A 266 13.73 14.80 -6.50
N CYS A 267 13.69 13.52 -6.13
CA CYS A 267 13.70 12.41 -7.08
C CYS A 267 12.54 12.52 -8.09
N ILE A 268 11.30 12.76 -7.62
CA ILE A 268 10.12 12.92 -8.46
C ILE A 268 10.27 14.11 -9.42
N LYS A 269 10.71 15.28 -8.92
CA LYS A 269 10.95 16.46 -9.76
C LYS A 269 12.04 16.22 -10.79
N THR A 270 13.08 15.48 -10.43
CA THR A 270 14.16 15.10 -11.34
C THR A 270 13.64 14.20 -12.47
N MET A 271 12.86 13.16 -12.14
CA MET A 271 12.19 12.33 -13.14
C MET A 271 11.27 13.17 -14.03
N ALA A 272 10.44 14.04 -13.44
CA ALA A 272 9.52 14.90 -14.20
C ALA A 272 10.27 15.84 -15.14
N LYS A 273 11.39 16.43 -14.73
CA LYS A 273 12.24 17.27 -15.59
C LYS A 273 12.81 16.48 -16.76
N ARG A 274 13.28 15.26 -16.52
CA ARG A 274 13.83 14.37 -17.55
C ARG A 274 12.80 13.99 -18.62
N HIS A 275 11.53 13.83 -18.23
CA HIS A 275 10.42 13.47 -19.12
C HIS A 275 9.63 14.67 -19.64
N GLY A 276 10.01 15.90 -19.32
CA GLY A 276 9.29 17.12 -19.74
C GLY A 276 7.90 17.26 -19.09
N ASN A 277 7.67 16.61 -17.93
CA ASN A 277 6.38 16.57 -17.24
C ASN A 277 6.34 17.47 -15.98
N LEU A 278 7.30 18.38 -15.80
CA LEU A 278 7.42 19.20 -14.58
C LEU A 278 6.14 20.01 -14.30
N GLU A 279 5.54 20.58 -15.34
CA GLU A 279 4.29 21.35 -15.21
C GLU A 279 3.10 20.46 -14.85
N LYS A 280 3.11 19.17 -15.24
CA LYS A 280 2.02 18.23 -14.94
C LYS A 280 1.97 17.84 -13.47
N ILE A 281 3.12 17.80 -12.80
CA ILE A 281 3.21 17.48 -11.36
C ILE A 281 3.08 18.70 -10.47
N ARG A 282 2.88 19.90 -11.04
CA ARG A 282 2.65 21.10 -10.26
C ARG A 282 1.37 20.96 -9.45
N PHE A 283 1.44 21.35 -8.18
CA PHE A 283 0.25 21.39 -7.33
C PHE A 283 -0.77 22.36 -7.94
N SER A 284 -1.86 21.80 -8.43
CA SER A 284 -3.02 22.56 -8.89
C SER A 284 -4.07 22.46 -7.79
N GLY A 285 -4.54 23.59 -7.30
CA GLY A 285 -5.61 23.61 -6.28
C GLY A 285 -6.80 22.73 -6.72
N ILE A 286 -7.46 22.08 -5.76
CA ILE A 286 -8.65 21.27 -6.04
C ILE A 286 -9.80 22.22 -6.37
N ARG A 287 -10.32 22.13 -7.59
CA ARG A 287 -11.51 22.89 -7.96
C ARG A 287 -12.74 22.31 -7.28
N LEU A 288 -13.44 23.09 -6.45
CA LEU A 288 -14.66 22.66 -5.75
C LEU A 288 -15.71 22.05 -6.70
N SER A 289 -15.78 22.55 -7.95
CA SER A 289 -16.67 22.00 -9.00
C SER A 289 -16.36 20.53 -9.36
N HIS A 290 -15.12 20.07 -9.17
CA HIS A 290 -14.71 18.71 -9.45
C HIS A 290 -14.92 17.74 -8.27
N ILE A 291 -15.07 18.22 -7.05
CA ILE A 291 -15.30 17.39 -5.86
C ILE A 291 -16.53 16.50 -6.04
N LYS A 292 -17.62 17.04 -6.58
CA LYS A 292 -18.86 16.28 -6.86
C LYS A 292 -18.64 15.11 -7.84
N ASN A 293 -17.62 15.20 -8.71
CA ASN A 293 -17.29 14.13 -9.64
C ASN A 293 -16.49 13.02 -8.96
N TYR A 294 -15.64 13.34 -7.98
CA TYR A 294 -14.89 12.37 -7.22
C TYR A 294 -15.77 11.60 -6.23
N PHE A 295 -16.62 12.29 -5.47
CA PHE A 295 -17.44 11.71 -4.41
C PHE A 295 -18.88 11.47 -4.89
N THR A 296 -19.07 10.46 -5.75
CA THR A 296 -20.41 9.97 -6.10
C THR A 296 -20.89 8.94 -5.08
N ALA A 297 -22.20 8.69 -5.00
CA ALA A 297 -22.77 7.75 -4.04
C ALA A 297 -22.07 6.37 -4.02
N PRO A 298 -21.76 5.71 -5.16
CA PRO A 298 -21.08 4.41 -5.14
C PRO A 298 -19.71 4.45 -4.44
N VAL A 299 -18.87 5.44 -4.73
CA VAL A 299 -17.54 5.51 -4.11
C VAL A 299 -17.63 5.84 -2.62
N VAL A 300 -18.57 6.72 -2.23
CA VAL A 300 -18.81 7.05 -0.81
C VAL A 300 -19.27 5.81 -0.05
N VAL A 301 -20.20 5.03 -0.60
CA VAL A 301 -20.66 3.78 0.01
C VAL A 301 -19.50 2.77 0.12
N GLY A 302 -18.67 2.64 -0.91
CA GLY A 302 -17.48 1.76 -0.87
C GLY A 302 -16.50 2.19 0.24
N ILE A 303 -16.22 3.49 0.37
CA ILE A 303 -15.38 4.03 1.45
C ILE A 303 -16.00 3.75 2.83
N VAL A 304 -17.31 3.98 2.99
CA VAL A 304 -18.02 3.70 4.25
C VAL A 304 -17.93 2.21 4.61
N ILE A 305 -18.08 1.29 3.64
CA ILE A 305 -17.92 -0.15 3.88
C ILE A 305 -16.50 -0.44 4.38
N CYS A 306 -15.45 0.11 3.76
CA CYS A 306 -14.08 -0.08 4.20
C CYS A 306 -13.87 0.44 5.63
N VAL A 307 -14.35 1.66 5.93
CA VAL A 307 -14.22 2.27 7.26
C VAL A 307 -14.96 1.45 8.32
N MET A 308 -16.18 1.02 8.03
CA MET A 308 -16.95 0.17 8.95
C MET A 308 -16.27 -1.16 9.21
N TYR A 309 -15.69 -1.79 8.16
CA TYR A 309 -14.90 -3.00 8.31
C TYR A 309 -13.70 -2.79 9.23
N MET A 310 -12.92 -1.73 9.00
CA MET A 310 -11.76 -1.37 9.84
C MET A 310 -12.16 -1.15 11.31
N ILE A 311 -13.24 -0.40 11.56
CA ILE A 311 -13.76 -0.17 12.92
C ILE A 311 -14.19 -1.49 13.58
N THR A 312 -14.89 -2.36 12.83
CA THR A 312 -15.34 -3.66 13.35
C THR A 312 -14.16 -4.54 13.72
N LEU A 313 -13.09 -4.51 12.92
CA LEU A 313 -11.86 -5.27 13.20
C LEU A 313 -11.19 -4.79 14.49
N GLU A 314 -11.04 -3.47 14.67
CA GLU A 314 -10.47 -2.90 15.91
C GLU A 314 -11.31 -3.24 17.14
N LEU A 315 -12.63 -3.15 17.05
CA LEU A 315 -13.53 -3.51 18.16
C LEU A 315 -13.47 -5.01 18.48
N ALA A 316 -13.32 -5.88 17.48
CA ALA A 316 -13.17 -7.32 17.69
C ALA A 316 -11.84 -7.70 18.33
N GLY A 317 -10.76 -6.96 18.03
CA GLY A 317 -9.44 -7.16 18.65
C GLY A 317 -9.33 -6.65 20.08
N THR A 318 -10.31 -5.86 20.56
CA THR A 318 -10.36 -5.36 21.95
C THR A 318 -11.22 -6.22 22.89
N LEU A 319 -11.94 -7.22 22.35
CA LEU A 319 -12.76 -8.20 23.09
C LEU A 319 -12.01 -9.51 23.31
#